data_4cb46aac73c9c027787edc6b70a3eca5
#
_entry.id   4cb46aac73c9c027787edc6b70a3eca5
#
_cell.length_a   1.000
_cell.length_b   1.000
_cell.length_c   1.000
_cell.angle_alpha   90.00
_cell.angle_beta   90.00
_cell.angle_gamma   90.00
#
_symmetry.space_group_name_H-M   'P 1'
#
loop_
_entity.id
_entity.type
_entity.pdbx_description
1 polymer ?
#
loop_
_entity_poly.entity_id
_entity_poly.type
_entity_poly.pdbx_seq_one_letter_code
_entity_poly.pdbx_strand_id
1 'polypeptide(L)'
;RSALLVIVGAMTLSDEGIKQGSDYQFVENVSHSSALHSAVSGKTRAALISYTTLVLAAPELQKDALIWRELNTIPGQFFVAHNRIPSERQKAIKAALLAFEKTPDGQRFFEKTKHGGYRDPTREDGEFLDRLLPETRRQLSNVLPK
;
A
#
# COMPACT_ATOMS: atom_id res chain seq x y z
N ARG A 1 6.47 7.06 5.94
CA ARG A 1 5.36 7.63 5.14
C ARG A 1 5.01 6.63 4.05
N SER A 2 3.80 6.13 4.02
CA SER A 2 3.28 5.34 2.89
C SER A 2 2.80 6.31 1.80
N ALA A 3 3.75 6.89 1.07
CA ALA A 3 3.46 7.89 0.04
C ALA A 3 2.42 7.40 -0.97
N LEU A 4 2.49 6.13 -1.35
CA LEU A 4 1.58 5.53 -2.33
C LEU A 4 0.12 5.52 -1.85
N LEU A 5 -0.15 5.13 -0.60
CA LEU A 5 -1.50 5.14 -0.04
C LEU A 5 -2.08 6.57 0.01
N VAL A 6 -1.27 7.55 0.41
CA VAL A 6 -1.70 8.95 0.45
C VAL A 6 -2.03 9.46 -0.95
N ILE A 7 -1.22 9.12 -1.96
CA ILE A 7 -1.43 9.50 -3.35
C ILE A 7 -2.75 8.91 -3.87
N VAL A 8 -2.94 7.60 -3.72
CA VAL A 8 -4.15 6.92 -4.20
C VAL A 8 -5.38 7.43 -3.45
N GLY A 9 -5.29 7.64 -2.14
CA GLY A 9 -6.38 8.22 -1.35
C GLY A 9 -6.75 9.63 -1.80
N ALA A 10 -5.76 10.50 -2.03
CA ALA A 10 -5.99 11.85 -2.51
C ALA A 10 -6.63 11.86 -3.91
N MET A 11 -6.17 11.00 -4.81
CA MET A 11 -6.77 10.87 -6.15
C MET A 11 -8.22 10.38 -6.05
N THR A 12 -8.49 9.34 -5.26
CA THR A 12 -9.86 8.83 -5.08
C THR A 12 -10.80 9.89 -4.52
N LEU A 13 -10.38 10.64 -3.51
CA LEU A 13 -11.18 11.74 -2.94
C LEU A 13 -11.41 12.85 -3.97
N SER A 14 -10.39 13.18 -4.76
CA SER A 14 -10.49 14.18 -5.82
C SER A 14 -11.48 13.75 -6.91
N ASP A 15 -11.48 12.48 -7.30
CA ASP A 15 -12.42 11.92 -8.28
C ASP A 15 -13.88 11.99 -7.79
N GLU A 16 -14.08 11.92 -6.47
CA GLU A 16 -15.39 12.14 -5.81
C GLU A 16 -15.71 13.63 -5.57
N GLY A 17 -14.86 14.54 -6.06
CA GLY A 17 -15.03 15.99 -5.90
C GLY A 17 -14.60 16.55 -4.54
N ILE A 18 -14.02 15.73 -3.67
CA ILE A 18 -13.57 16.09 -2.32
C ILE A 18 -12.13 16.61 -2.38
N LYS A 19 -11.89 17.87 -2.04
CA LYS A 19 -10.63 18.57 -2.26
C LYS A 19 -9.80 18.68 -0.99
N GLN A 20 -8.53 18.34 -1.08
CA GLN A 20 -7.56 18.57 -0.01
C GLN A 20 -7.39 20.07 0.26
N GLY A 21 -7.42 20.44 1.53
CA GLY A 21 -7.26 21.83 1.99
C GLY A 21 -8.59 22.52 2.30
N SER A 22 -9.64 22.33 1.46
CA SER A 22 -10.97 22.85 1.74
C SER A 22 -11.87 21.86 2.49
N ASP A 23 -11.90 20.61 2.03
CA ASP A 23 -12.85 19.62 2.52
C ASP A 23 -12.23 18.65 3.52
N TYR A 24 -10.92 18.40 3.40
CA TYR A 24 -10.17 17.56 4.33
C TYR A 24 -8.69 17.94 4.41
N GLN A 25 -8.04 17.46 5.47
CA GLN A 25 -6.60 17.51 5.67
C GLN A 25 -6.10 16.14 6.13
N PHE A 26 -4.92 15.75 5.66
CA PHE A 26 -4.27 14.55 6.19
C PHE A 26 -3.63 14.83 7.55
N VAL A 27 -3.93 13.94 8.50
CA VAL A 27 -3.26 13.87 9.79
C VAL A 27 -2.25 12.75 9.76
N GLU A 28 -0.97 13.06 9.96
CA GLU A 28 0.10 12.08 9.93
C GLU A 28 0.06 11.21 11.20
N ASN A 29 0.16 9.91 11.00
CA ASN A 29 0.28 8.91 12.06
C ASN A 29 1.59 8.13 11.89
N VAL A 30 2.14 7.61 12.98
CA VAL A 30 3.40 6.87 12.98
C VAL A 30 3.30 5.49 12.30
N SER A 31 2.08 4.95 12.19
CA SER A 31 1.81 3.65 11.56
C SER A 31 0.36 3.55 11.07
N HIS A 32 0.07 2.57 10.20
CA HIS A 32 -1.30 2.27 9.80
C HIS A 32 -2.17 1.84 11.00
N SER A 33 -1.60 1.11 11.96
CA SER A 33 -2.32 0.70 13.18
C SER A 33 -2.70 1.91 14.03
N SER A 34 -1.81 2.90 14.18
CA SER A 34 -2.14 4.13 14.91
C SER A 34 -3.16 5.00 14.17
N ALA A 35 -3.15 4.98 12.82
CA ALA A 35 -4.18 5.64 12.03
C ALA A 35 -5.56 4.99 12.23
N LEU A 36 -5.62 3.65 12.19
CA LEU A 36 -6.86 2.92 12.48
C LEU A 36 -7.40 3.26 13.87
N HIS A 37 -6.52 3.22 14.88
CA HIS A 37 -6.92 3.56 16.25
C HIS A 37 -7.43 5.01 16.37
N SER A 38 -6.80 5.96 15.66
CA SER A 38 -7.26 7.36 15.63
C SER A 38 -8.66 7.51 15.03
N ALA A 39 -8.99 6.74 14.00
CA ALA A 39 -10.31 6.77 13.40
C ALA A 39 -11.36 6.12 14.32
N VAL A 40 -11.09 4.93 14.85
CA VAL A 40 -12.01 4.19 15.75
C VAL A 40 -12.26 4.99 17.03
N SER A 41 -11.24 5.66 17.59
CA SER A 41 -11.40 6.51 18.77
C SER A 41 -12.00 7.89 18.51
N GLY A 42 -12.37 8.20 17.27
CA GLY A 42 -12.98 9.49 16.89
C GLY A 42 -12.01 10.68 16.83
N LYS A 43 -10.70 10.46 16.97
CA LYS A 43 -9.69 11.51 16.82
C LYS A 43 -9.59 12.02 15.38
N THR A 44 -9.82 11.15 14.41
CA THR A 44 -9.95 11.48 13.00
C THR A 44 -11.27 10.91 12.46
N ARG A 45 -11.81 11.50 11.39
CA ARG A 45 -13.06 11.02 10.80
C ARG A 45 -12.91 9.75 9.99
N ALA A 46 -11.71 9.51 9.45
CA ALA A 46 -11.38 8.32 8.67
C ALA A 46 -9.90 8.01 8.78
N ALA A 47 -9.52 6.79 8.43
CA ALA A 47 -8.13 6.36 8.30
C ALA A 47 -7.92 5.74 6.93
N LEU A 48 -6.77 6.05 6.33
CA LEU A 48 -6.29 5.44 5.11
C LEU A 48 -5.21 4.40 5.51
N ILE A 49 -5.55 3.14 5.38
CA ILE A 49 -4.73 2.02 5.86
C ILE A 49 -4.63 0.92 4.82
N SER A 50 -3.66 0.00 4.98
CA SER A 50 -3.65 -1.23 4.19
C SER A 50 -4.70 -2.22 4.73
N TYR A 51 -5.23 -3.04 3.84
CA TYR A 51 -6.15 -4.13 4.20
C TYR A 51 -5.57 -5.06 5.26
N THR A 52 -4.29 -5.41 5.14
CA THR A 52 -3.59 -6.25 6.13
C THR A 52 -3.57 -5.64 7.52
N THR A 53 -3.50 -4.32 7.65
CA THR A 53 -3.59 -3.64 8.95
C THR A 53 -4.94 -3.89 9.62
N LEU A 54 -6.04 -3.83 8.86
CA LEU A 54 -7.37 -4.10 9.40
C LEU A 54 -7.52 -5.56 9.80
N VAL A 55 -7.11 -6.50 8.92
CA VAL A 55 -7.27 -7.94 9.17
C VAL A 55 -6.43 -8.44 10.35
N LEU A 56 -5.27 -7.81 10.59
CA LEU A 56 -4.37 -8.16 11.69
C LEU A 56 -4.62 -7.33 12.96
N ALA A 57 -5.57 -6.40 12.93
CA ALA A 57 -5.93 -5.60 14.11
C ALA A 57 -6.63 -6.43 15.17
N ALA A 58 -6.64 -5.93 16.40
CA ALA A 58 -7.41 -6.54 17.49
C ALA A 58 -8.91 -6.61 17.13
N PRO A 59 -9.62 -7.67 17.54
CA PRO A 59 -11.04 -7.89 17.19
C PRO A 59 -11.94 -6.69 17.53
N GLU A 60 -11.65 -5.97 18.60
CA GLU A 60 -12.40 -4.79 19.03
C GLU A 60 -12.26 -3.67 17.99
N LEU A 61 -11.05 -3.43 17.49
CA LEU A 61 -10.82 -2.41 16.45
C LEU A 61 -11.46 -2.80 15.11
N GLN A 62 -11.46 -4.10 14.79
CA GLN A 62 -12.11 -4.58 13.56
C GLN A 62 -13.63 -4.39 13.63
N LYS A 63 -14.25 -4.69 14.78
CA LYS A 63 -15.69 -4.60 14.99
C LYS A 63 -16.20 -3.15 14.85
N ASP A 64 -15.42 -2.20 15.36
CA ASP A 64 -15.80 -0.79 15.40
C ASP A 64 -15.35 -0.02 14.13
N ALA A 65 -14.64 -0.68 13.21
CA ALA A 65 -14.20 -0.10 11.95
C ALA A 65 -15.22 -0.35 10.84
N LEU A 66 -15.71 0.70 10.21
CA LEU A 66 -16.50 0.62 9.00
C LEU A 66 -15.62 0.84 7.77
N ILE A 67 -15.59 -0.11 6.84
CA ILE A 67 -14.95 0.10 5.54
C ILE A 67 -15.88 0.97 4.69
N TRP A 68 -15.50 2.24 4.53
CA TRP A 68 -16.25 3.16 3.69
C TRP A 68 -15.97 2.93 2.20
N ARG A 69 -14.69 2.68 1.84
CA ARG A 69 -14.26 2.47 0.46
C ARG A 69 -13.05 1.56 0.41
N GLU A 70 -13.09 0.57 -0.45
CA GLU A 70 -11.90 -0.17 -0.85
C GLU A 70 -11.26 0.53 -2.06
N LEU A 71 -9.97 0.83 -1.91
CA LEU A 71 -9.15 1.32 -3.01
C LEU A 71 -8.63 0.13 -3.81
N ASN A 72 -8.31 0.36 -5.08
CA ASN A 72 -7.79 -0.69 -5.95
C ASN A 72 -6.63 -1.45 -5.31
N THR A 73 -6.59 -2.76 -5.56
CA THR A 73 -5.45 -3.59 -5.17
C THR A 73 -4.19 -3.09 -5.87
N ILE A 74 -3.32 -2.47 -5.09
CA ILE A 74 -2.03 -1.96 -5.57
C ILE A 74 -1.01 -3.05 -5.29
N PRO A 75 -0.13 -3.40 -6.23
CA PRO A 75 1.02 -4.22 -5.92
C PRO A 75 1.80 -3.58 -4.77
N GLY A 76 1.83 -4.26 -3.62
CA GLY A 76 2.31 -3.63 -2.38
C GLY A 76 3.83 -3.49 -2.32
N GLN A 77 4.55 -4.40 -2.95
CA GLN A 77 6.01 -4.46 -2.90
C GLN A 77 6.56 -5.04 -4.20
N PHE A 78 7.67 -4.47 -4.66
CA PHE A 78 8.41 -4.96 -5.81
C PHE A 78 9.81 -5.38 -5.40
N PHE A 79 10.25 -6.54 -5.90
CA PHE A 79 11.66 -6.89 -5.91
C PHE A 79 12.28 -6.34 -7.18
N VAL A 80 13.32 -5.54 -7.03
CA VAL A 80 14.07 -4.98 -8.16
C VAL A 80 15.52 -5.49 -8.09
N ALA A 81 16.04 -5.94 -9.22
CA ALA A 81 17.43 -6.37 -9.35
C ALA A 81 18.22 -5.31 -10.11
N HIS A 82 19.40 -4.96 -9.60
CA HIS A 82 20.30 -4.05 -10.31
C HIS A 82 20.89 -4.76 -11.54
N ASN A 83 21.04 -4.05 -12.65
CA ASN A 83 21.53 -4.57 -13.93
C ASN A 83 22.97 -5.14 -13.88
N ARG A 84 23.78 -4.78 -12.85
CA ARG A 84 25.10 -5.39 -12.59
C ARG A 84 25.03 -6.87 -12.20
N ILE A 85 23.86 -7.36 -11.78
CA ILE A 85 23.67 -8.78 -11.45
C ILE A 85 23.53 -9.54 -12.77
N PRO A 86 24.34 -10.58 -13.04
CA PRO A 86 24.22 -11.37 -14.24
C PRO A 86 22.80 -11.92 -14.45
N SER A 87 22.35 -11.94 -15.70
CA SER A 87 20.96 -12.29 -16.05
C SER A 87 20.56 -13.67 -15.52
N GLU A 88 21.46 -14.65 -15.57
CA GLU A 88 21.20 -16.00 -15.05
C GLU A 88 20.95 -16.00 -13.53
N ARG A 89 21.69 -15.15 -12.80
CA ARG A 89 21.48 -15.01 -11.36
C ARG A 89 20.17 -14.27 -11.05
N GLN A 90 19.78 -13.28 -11.86
CA GLN A 90 18.47 -12.62 -11.74
C GLN A 90 17.33 -13.63 -11.95
N LYS A 91 17.43 -14.49 -12.99
CA LYS A 91 16.47 -15.57 -13.26
C LYS A 91 16.36 -16.54 -12.08
N ALA A 92 17.50 -16.97 -11.54
CA ALA A 92 17.54 -17.89 -10.40
C ALA A 92 16.88 -17.28 -9.14
N ILE A 93 17.17 -16.01 -8.83
CA ILE A 93 16.53 -15.28 -7.71
C ILE A 93 15.02 -15.19 -7.92
N LYS A 94 14.58 -14.80 -9.12
CA LYS A 94 13.18 -14.73 -9.47
C LYS A 94 12.47 -16.08 -9.30
N ALA A 95 13.06 -17.15 -9.84
CA ALA A 95 12.51 -18.50 -9.71
C ALA A 95 12.40 -18.93 -8.24
N ALA A 96 13.39 -18.62 -7.41
CA ALA A 96 13.36 -18.92 -5.99
C ALA A 96 12.24 -18.14 -5.25
N LEU A 97 12.04 -16.85 -5.56
CA LEU A 97 10.96 -16.04 -5.00
C LEU A 97 9.59 -16.60 -5.37
N LEU A 98 9.36 -16.91 -6.65
CA LEU A 98 8.08 -17.47 -7.12
C LEU A 98 7.82 -18.89 -6.58
N ALA A 99 8.87 -19.67 -6.29
CA ALA A 99 8.72 -20.99 -5.68
C ALA A 99 8.55 -20.94 -4.15
N PHE A 100 8.85 -19.82 -3.52
CA PHE A 100 8.85 -19.70 -2.06
C PHE A 100 7.51 -20.04 -1.43
N GLU A 101 6.40 -19.64 -2.02
CA GLU A 101 5.05 -19.93 -1.55
C GLU A 101 4.73 -21.44 -1.45
N LYS A 102 5.45 -22.28 -2.22
CA LYS A 102 5.29 -23.73 -2.23
C LYS A 102 6.10 -24.42 -1.12
N THR A 103 6.97 -23.68 -0.45
CA THR A 103 7.75 -24.20 0.68
C THR A 103 6.95 -24.12 1.98
N PRO A 104 7.21 -25.02 2.97
CA PRO A 104 6.58 -24.92 4.28
C PRO A 104 6.83 -23.57 4.97
N ASP A 105 8.01 -22.98 4.81
CA ASP A 105 8.35 -21.67 5.37
C ASP A 105 7.59 -20.54 4.66
N GLY A 106 7.46 -20.62 3.34
CA GLY A 106 6.69 -19.65 2.56
C GLY A 106 5.21 -19.67 2.91
N GLN A 107 4.62 -20.86 3.05
CA GLN A 107 3.22 -21.00 3.48
C GLN A 107 2.99 -20.36 4.84
N ARG A 108 3.83 -20.67 5.84
CA ARG A 108 3.75 -20.04 7.16
C ARG A 108 3.93 -18.52 7.11
N PHE A 109 4.86 -18.04 6.28
CA PHE A 109 5.11 -16.61 6.09
C PHE A 109 3.86 -15.90 5.52
N PHE A 110 3.28 -16.41 4.43
CA PHE A 110 2.13 -15.78 3.79
C PHE A 110 0.86 -15.89 4.64
N GLU A 111 0.67 -16.99 5.34
CA GLU A 111 -0.42 -17.14 6.30
C GLU A 111 -0.32 -16.09 7.42
N LYS A 112 0.86 -15.93 8.01
CA LYS A 112 1.09 -14.96 9.08
C LYS A 112 0.97 -13.51 8.62
N THR A 113 1.45 -13.20 7.43
CA THR A 113 1.47 -11.82 6.89
C THR A 113 0.21 -11.47 6.12
N LYS A 114 -0.68 -12.44 5.85
CA LYS A 114 -1.88 -12.29 5.05
C LYS A 114 -1.61 -11.76 3.64
N HIS A 115 -0.44 -12.10 3.07
CA HIS A 115 -0.11 -11.84 1.66
C HIS A 115 -0.46 -13.06 0.80
N GLY A 116 -0.82 -12.79 -0.47
CA GLY A 116 -1.25 -13.83 -1.41
C GLY A 116 -0.11 -14.53 -2.19
N GLY A 117 1.15 -14.32 -1.82
CA GLY A 117 2.29 -14.85 -2.56
C GLY A 117 2.98 -13.82 -3.45
N TYR A 118 3.93 -14.28 -4.25
CA TYR A 118 4.66 -13.46 -5.23
C TYR A 118 4.22 -13.83 -6.64
N ARG A 119 4.11 -12.83 -7.50
CA ARG A 119 3.81 -13.01 -8.92
C ARG A 119 4.65 -12.08 -9.79
N ASP A 120 4.69 -12.35 -11.06
CA ASP A 120 5.22 -11.39 -12.03
C ASP A 120 4.35 -10.15 -12.10
N PRO A 121 4.95 -8.95 -12.23
CA PRO A 121 4.20 -7.75 -12.53
C PRO A 121 3.51 -7.89 -13.90
N THR A 122 2.26 -7.45 -13.98
CA THR A 122 1.51 -7.41 -15.23
C THR A 122 1.66 -6.06 -15.93
N ARG A 123 1.18 -5.97 -17.15
CA ARG A 123 1.10 -4.71 -17.88
C ARG A 123 0.18 -3.72 -17.14
N GLU A 124 -0.94 -4.20 -16.62
CA GLU A 124 -1.90 -3.40 -15.87
C GLU A 124 -1.28 -2.80 -14.61
N ASP A 125 -0.40 -3.55 -13.92
CA ASP A 125 0.36 -3.02 -12.77
C ASP A 125 1.23 -1.82 -13.20
N GLY A 126 1.90 -1.93 -14.34
CA GLY A 126 2.71 -0.83 -14.90
C GLY A 126 1.85 0.38 -15.28
N GLU A 127 0.79 0.17 -16.03
CA GLU A 127 -0.14 1.22 -16.44
C GLU A 127 -0.81 1.91 -15.24
N PHE A 128 -1.10 1.15 -14.18
CA PHE A 128 -1.60 1.73 -12.94
C PHE A 128 -0.57 2.65 -12.28
N LEU A 129 0.69 2.20 -12.16
CA LEU A 129 1.77 3.01 -11.58
C LEU A 129 2.04 4.27 -12.40
N ASP A 130 2.00 4.17 -13.73
CA ASP A 130 2.19 5.33 -14.61
C ASP A 130 1.11 6.40 -14.39
N ARG A 131 -0.13 6.01 -14.14
CA ARG A 131 -1.21 6.95 -13.80
C ARG A 131 -0.98 7.69 -12.49
N LEU A 132 -0.21 7.13 -11.56
CA LEU A 132 0.11 7.78 -10.29
C LEU A 132 1.27 8.79 -10.41
N LEU A 133 2.07 8.75 -11.48
CA LEU A 133 3.27 9.57 -11.61
C LEU A 133 3.01 11.08 -11.52
N PRO A 134 1.99 11.67 -12.16
CA PRO A 134 1.75 13.12 -12.09
C PRO A 134 1.50 13.57 -10.63
N GLU A 135 0.64 12.87 -9.92
CA GLU A 135 0.32 13.19 -8.53
C GLU A 135 1.51 12.91 -7.60
N THR A 136 2.24 11.82 -7.84
CA THR A 136 3.48 11.51 -7.11
C THR A 136 4.48 12.66 -7.23
N ARG A 137 4.71 13.17 -8.44
CA ARG A 137 5.61 14.31 -8.69
C ARG A 137 5.13 15.56 -7.99
N ARG A 138 3.83 15.84 -8.02
CA ARG A 138 3.22 16.98 -7.32
C ARG A 138 3.44 16.91 -5.81
N GLN A 139 3.22 15.75 -5.21
CA GLN A 139 3.42 15.55 -3.78
C GLN A 139 4.90 15.67 -3.38
N LEU A 140 5.80 15.11 -4.17
CA LEU A 140 7.23 15.19 -3.92
C LEU A 140 7.77 16.63 -4.05
N SER A 141 7.29 17.40 -5.02
CA SER A 141 7.71 18.80 -5.20
C SER A 141 7.30 19.70 -4.02
N ASN A 142 6.27 19.30 -3.27
CA ASN A 142 5.82 20.01 -2.07
C ASN A 142 6.60 19.61 -0.80
N VAL A 143 7.37 18.53 -0.84
CA VAL A 143 8.09 17.96 0.32
C VAL A 143 9.61 18.19 0.23
N LEU A 144 10.15 18.26 -0.99
CA LEU A 144 11.57 18.50 -1.20
C LEU A 144 11.84 20.02 -1.10
N PRO A 145 12.75 20.47 -0.21
CA PRO A 145 13.18 21.87 -0.22
C PRO A 145 13.82 22.19 -1.57
N LYS A 146 13.49 23.37 -2.10
CA LYS A 146 14.12 23.93 -3.29
C LYS A 146 15.59 24.20 -3.05
#